data_748c743d81457790814fbaf78ec93662
#
_entry.id   748c743d81457790814fbaf78ec93662
#
_cell.length_a   1.000
_cell.length_b   1.000
_cell.length_c   1.000
_cell.angle_alpha   90.00
_cell.angle_beta   90.00
_cell.angle_gamma   90.00
#
_symmetry.space_group_name_H-M   'P 1'
#
loop_
_entity.id
_entity.type
_entity.pdbx_description
1 polymer ?
#
loop_
_entity_poly.entity_id
_entity_poly.type
_entity_poly.pdbx_seq_one_letter_code
_entity_poly.pdbx_strand_id
1 'polypeptide(L)'
;MIDEPFKVGIIGHCNLGSVEKHSYIHFYCHRLLAELKQKYSDMIAISAIADGADSIFAQCAVSLGIRLESIIPFKKFDSDFQEDTTYERYKSLRRKSKYETRVNFSERSNLAYKRSMEWLVFKSNMILAVWDGREEGTIGGTWEAVSLSRRIRKKMIHINNKSRKINYYFCKGNEYELRKELSLEQVIKHL
;
A
#
# COMPACT_ATOMS: atom_id res chain seq x y z
N MET A 1 -5.31 18.24 22.38
CA MET A 1 -5.72 16.98 21.70
C MET A 1 -4.47 16.46 21.00
N ILE A 2 -4.11 15.19 21.21
CA ILE A 2 -3.01 14.58 20.45
C ILE A 2 -3.63 14.24 19.09
N ASP A 3 -3.21 14.95 18.04
CA ASP A 3 -3.68 14.64 16.68
C ASP A 3 -3.27 13.24 16.32
N GLU A 4 -4.22 12.44 15.84
CA GLU A 4 -3.92 11.08 15.36
C GLU A 4 -2.98 11.16 14.14
N PRO A 5 -1.98 10.25 14.04
CA PRO A 5 -1.05 10.22 12.92
C PRO A 5 -1.80 9.98 11.60
N PHE A 6 -1.36 10.65 10.53
CA PHE A 6 -1.88 10.40 9.19
C PHE A 6 -1.37 9.05 8.68
N LYS A 7 -2.28 8.14 8.35
CA LYS A 7 -1.97 6.76 7.97
C LYS A 7 -2.14 6.54 6.47
N VAL A 8 -1.07 6.06 5.82
CA VAL A 8 -1.08 5.72 4.39
C VAL A 8 -0.84 4.22 4.24
N GLY A 9 -1.80 3.52 3.65
CA GLY A 9 -1.71 2.09 3.36
C GLY A 9 -1.33 1.82 1.91
N ILE A 10 -0.66 0.69 1.69
CA ILE A 10 -0.35 0.17 0.36
C ILE A 10 -1.17 -1.07 0.06
N ILE A 11 -1.71 -1.15 -1.15
CA ILE A 11 -2.25 -2.36 -1.74
C ILE A 11 -1.65 -2.53 -3.14
N GLY A 12 -1.31 -3.74 -3.54
CA GLY A 12 -0.74 -3.90 -4.88
C GLY A 12 -0.38 -5.33 -5.24
N HIS A 13 0.08 -5.48 -6.47
CA HIS A 13 0.52 -6.78 -6.96
C HIS A 13 1.84 -7.22 -6.33
N CYS A 14 1.92 -8.51 -5.96
CA CYS A 14 3.17 -9.14 -5.52
C CYS A 14 4.15 -9.27 -6.69
N ASN A 15 3.66 -9.67 -7.87
CA ASN A 15 4.48 -9.77 -9.07
C ASN A 15 4.31 -8.51 -9.93
N LEU A 16 5.33 -7.70 -9.98
CA LEU A 16 5.38 -6.47 -10.79
C LEU A 16 5.99 -6.67 -12.16
N GLY A 17 6.61 -7.83 -12.41
CA GLY A 17 7.26 -8.18 -13.67
C GLY A 17 8.68 -7.65 -13.75
N SER A 18 9.01 -6.74 -14.70
CA SER A 18 10.38 -6.35 -15.00
C SER A 18 11.02 -5.45 -13.94
N VAL A 19 12.36 -5.43 -13.88
CA VAL A 19 13.18 -4.53 -13.04
C VAL A 19 12.82 -3.06 -13.29
N GLU A 20 12.53 -2.69 -14.54
CA GLU A 20 12.10 -1.34 -14.90
C GLU A 20 10.80 -0.93 -14.19
N LYS A 21 9.83 -1.84 -14.07
CA LYS A 21 8.59 -1.59 -13.33
C LYS A 21 8.85 -1.40 -11.84
N HIS A 22 9.74 -2.18 -11.24
CA HIS A 22 10.17 -1.99 -9.86
C HIS A 22 10.75 -0.59 -9.66
N SER A 23 11.61 -0.13 -10.57
CA SER A 23 12.29 1.18 -10.50
C SER A 23 11.31 2.35 -10.52
N TYR A 24 10.35 2.37 -11.46
CA TYR A 24 9.41 3.50 -11.50
C TYR A 24 8.37 3.46 -10.36
N ILE A 25 7.94 2.27 -9.93
CA ILE A 25 7.05 2.15 -8.77
C ILE A 25 7.77 2.64 -7.52
N HIS A 26 9.04 2.27 -7.33
CA HIS A 26 9.86 2.80 -6.25
C HIS A 26 9.95 4.32 -6.31
N PHE A 27 10.26 4.89 -7.47
CA PHE A 27 10.31 6.33 -7.66
C PHE A 27 8.98 7.02 -7.30
N TYR A 28 7.84 6.47 -7.76
CA TYR A 28 6.52 7.03 -7.48
C TYR A 28 6.16 6.94 -6.00
N CYS A 29 6.36 5.78 -5.39
CA CYS A 29 6.12 5.60 -3.96
C CYS A 29 6.97 6.55 -3.11
N HIS A 30 8.27 6.66 -3.43
CA HIS A 30 9.19 7.53 -2.71
C HIS A 30 8.77 9.00 -2.81
N ARG A 31 8.48 9.50 -4.02
CA ARG A 31 8.06 10.88 -4.24
C ARG A 31 6.74 11.20 -3.53
N LEU A 32 5.72 10.35 -3.67
CA LEU A 32 4.43 10.56 -3.04
C LEU A 32 4.53 10.52 -1.50
N LEU A 33 5.31 9.59 -0.95
CA LEU A 33 5.54 9.53 0.51
C LEU A 33 6.33 10.73 1.02
N ALA A 34 7.31 11.23 0.27
CA ALA A 34 8.08 12.42 0.63
C ALA A 34 7.18 13.66 0.70
N GLU A 35 6.32 13.87 -0.29
CA GLU A 35 5.38 14.99 -0.31
C GLU A 35 4.34 14.90 0.83
N LEU A 36 3.81 13.70 1.05
CA LEU A 36 2.88 13.47 2.18
C LEU A 36 3.56 13.73 3.52
N LYS A 37 4.83 13.34 3.68
CA LYS A 37 5.60 13.59 4.92
C LYS A 37 5.83 15.09 5.17
N GLN A 38 6.02 15.89 4.13
CA GLN A 38 6.11 17.34 4.28
C GLN A 38 4.78 17.94 4.75
N LYS A 39 3.67 17.41 4.27
CA LYS A 39 2.33 17.87 4.65
C LYS A 39 1.89 17.40 6.04
N TYR A 40 2.24 16.17 6.40
CA TYR A 40 1.83 15.53 7.64
C TYR A 40 3.07 15.19 8.47
N SER A 41 3.38 16.00 9.48
CA SER A 41 4.56 15.83 10.33
C SER A 41 4.56 14.51 11.09
N ASP A 42 3.38 14.03 11.49
CA ASP A 42 3.17 12.74 12.14
C ASP A 42 2.45 11.76 11.19
N MET A 43 3.20 10.78 10.69
CA MET A 43 2.75 9.86 9.65
C MET A 43 3.15 8.42 9.94
N ILE A 44 2.25 7.49 9.57
CA ILE A 44 2.47 6.04 9.61
C ILE A 44 2.21 5.46 8.22
N ALA A 45 3.15 4.70 7.70
CA ALA A 45 2.99 3.85 6.53
C ALA A 45 2.51 2.46 6.97
N ILE A 46 1.46 1.93 6.34
CA ILE A 46 0.89 0.61 6.67
C ILE A 46 1.07 -0.33 5.48
N SER A 47 1.67 -1.50 5.70
CA SER A 47 1.95 -2.49 4.67
C SER A 47 1.83 -3.91 5.20
N ALA A 48 1.37 -4.86 4.37
CA ALA A 48 1.52 -6.28 4.68
C ALA A 48 2.96 -6.78 4.48
N ILE A 49 3.86 -5.92 4.00
CA ILE A 49 5.28 -6.22 3.70
C ILE A 49 5.47 -7.49 2.86
N ALA A 50 4.45 -7.85 2.06
CA ALA A 50 4.55 -8.89 1.06
C ALA A 50 5.54 -8.49 -0.05
N ASP A 51 5.92 -9.41 -0.91
CA ASP A 51 6.78 -9.07 -2.05
C ASP A 51 6.08 -8.11 -3.03
N GLY A 52 6.84 -7.48 -3.91
CA GLY A 52 6.34 -6.53 -4.91
C GLY A 52 6.02 -5.15 -4.35
N ALA A 53 4.80 -4.64 -4.58
CA ALA A 53 4.41 -3.28 -4.25
C ALA A 53 4.53 -2.95 -2.76
N ASP A 54 4.15 -3.89 -1.91
CA ASP A 54 4.17 -3.75 -0.45
C ASP A 54 5.57 -3.54 0.09
N SER A 55 6.53 -4.37 -0.36
CA SER A 55 7.93 -4.27 0.06
C SER A 55 8.59 -3.00 -0.46
N ILE A 56 8.32 -2.59 -1.70
CA ILE A 56 8.83 -1.33 -2.27
C ILE A 56 8.34 -0.13 -1.47
N PHE A 57 7.05 -0.05 -1.21
CA PHE A 57 6.46 1.03 -0.42
C PHE A 57 7.06 1.07 1.01
N ALA A 58 7.18 -0.09 1.66
CA ALA A 58 7.73 -0.18 3.00
C ALA A 58 9.22 0.25 3.04
N GLN A 59 10.01 -0.11 2.03
CA GLN A 59 11.40 0.36 1.87
C GLN A 59 11.45 1.89 1.73
N CYS A 60 10.60 2.47 0.89
CA CYS A 60 10.51 3.93 0.73
C CYS A 60 10.12 4.62 2.05
N ALA A 61 9.15 4.07 2.78
CA ALA A 61 8.73 4.63 4.07
C ALA A 61 9.90 4.63 5.08
N VAL A 62 10.59 3.50 5.20
CA VAL A 62 11.76 3.37 6.10
C VAL A 62 12.88 4.32 5.70
N SER A 63 13.21 4.44 4.40
CA SER A 63 14.28 5.34 3.92
C SER A 63 13.98 6.81 4.19
N LEU A 64 12.70 7.18 4.18
CA LEU A 64 12.22 8.53 4.50
C LEU A 64 12.06 8.77 6.02
N GLY A 65 12.35 7.78 6.87
CA GLY A 65 12.13 7.89 8.31
C GLY A 65 10.65 7.97 8.71
N ILE A 66 9.74 7.44 7.88
CA ILE A 66 8.32 7.31 8.20
C ILE A 66 8.15 6.04 9.04
N ARG A 67 7.39 6.13 10.12
CA ARG A 67 7.08 4.96 10.95
C ARG A 67 6.32 3.93 10.14
N LEU A 68 6.80 2.68 10.15
CA LEU A 68 6.16 1.56 9.46
C LEU A 68 5.32 0.76 10.46
N GLU A 69 4.09 0.45 10.06
CA GLU A 69 3.26 -0.59 10.67
C GLU A 69 3.14 -1.75 9.71
N SER A 70 3.54 -2.95 10.16
CA SER A 70 3.37 -4.19 9.41
C SER A 70 2.06 -4.88 9.79
N ILE A 71 1.31 -5.37 8.79
CA ILE A 71 0.14 -6.22 9.00
C ILE A 71 0.48 -7.63 8.56
N ILE A 72 0.47 -8.57 9.51
CA ILE A 72 0.82 -9.97 9.28
C ILE A 72 -0.47 -10.79 9.15
N PRO A 73 -0.76 -11.36 7.98
CA PRO A 73 -2.04 -12.03 7.71
C PRO A 73 -2.24 -13.33 8.49
N PHE A 74 -1.17 -14.07 8.82
CA PHE A 74 -1.24 -15.31 9.61
C PHE A 74 0.11 -15.60 10.29
N LYS A 75 0.11 -16.52 11.27
CA LYS A 75 1.29 -16.77 12.12
C LYS A 75 2.54 -17.18 11.36
N LYS A 76 2.39 -18.01 10.31
CA LYS A 76 3.48 -18.52 9.49
C LYS A 76 3.67 -17.74 8.18
N PHE A 77 3.43 -16.45 8.17
CA PHE A 77 3.50 -15.64 6.95
C PHE A 77 4.90 -15.63 6.31
N ASP A 78 5.93 -15.86 7.09
CA ASP A 78 7.30 -16.05 6.61
C ASP A 78 7.45 -17.22 5.61
N SER A 79 6.59 -18.24 5.68
CA SER A 79 6.59 -19.37 4.73
C SER A 79 6.11 -19.00 3.30
N ASP A 80 5.56 -17.80 3.10
CA ASP A 80 5.16 -17.32 1.76
C ASP A 80 6.36 -16.86 0.92
N PHE A 81 7.51 -16.65 1.56
CA PHE A 81 8.72 -16.17 0.91
C PHE A 81 9.63 -17.34 0.58
N GLN A 82 9.63 -17.78 -0.69
CA GLN A 82 10.39 -18.95 -1.15
C GLN A 82 11.83 -18.62 -1.51
N GLU A 83 12.11 -17.38 -1.94
CA GLU A 83 13.44 -16.94 -2.31
C GLU A 83 14.15 -16.28 -1.13
N ASP A 84 15.42 -16.61 -0.90
CA ASP A 84 16.23 -16.05 0.20
C ASP A 84 16.22 -14.51 0.20
N THR A 85 16.33 -13.89 -0.98
CA THR A 85 16.35 -12.43 -1.12
C THR A 85 15.05 -11.76 -0.70
N THR A 86 13.90 -12.36 -1.03
CA THR A 86 12.59 -11.84 -0.64
C THR A 86 12.34 -12.09 0.84
N TYR A 87 12.75 -13.22 1.35
CA TYR A 87 12.67 -13.55 2.77
C TYR A 87 13.51 -12.62 3.66
N GLU A 88 14.78 -12.37 3.28
CA GLU A 88 15.63 -11.44 4.04
C GLU A 88 15.09 -10.01 3.98
N ARG A 89 14.53 -9.58 2.85
CA ARG A 89 13.84 -8.29 2.72
C ARG A 89 12.65 -8.21 3.69
N TYR A 90 11.79 -9.21 3.70
CA TYR A 90 10.67 -9.31 4.62
C TYR A 90 11.13 -9.20 6.08
N LYS A 91 12.12 -10.02 6.50
CA LYS A 91 12.66 -9.99 7.86
C LYS A 91 13.22 -8.62 8.23
N SER A 92 13.96 -8.01 7.31
CA SER A 92 14.52 -6.67 7.51
C SER A 92 13.43 -5.61 7.73
N LEU A 93 12.39 -5.59 6.87
CA LEU A 93 11.28 -4.65 6.98
C LEU A 93 10.47 -4.88 8.25
N ARG A 94 10.21 -6.14 8.60
CA ARG A 94 9.50 -6.49 9.82
C ARG A 94 10.25 -6.02 11.07
N ARG A 95 11.58 -6.19 11.14
CA ARG A 95 12.42 -5.67 12.24
C ARG A 95 12.40 -4.14 12.34
N LYS A 96 12.25 -3.44 11.22
CA LYS A 96 12.18 -1.97 11.13
C LYS A 96 10.78 -1.43 11.38
N SER A 97 9.77 -2.29 11.44
CA SER A 97 8.40 -1.87 11.75
C SER A 97 8.30 -1.40 13.19
N LYS A 98 7.78 -0.20 13.39
CA LYS A 98 7.51 0.37 14.73
C LYS A 98 6.32 -0.32 15.40
N TYR A 99 5.36 -0.75 14.59
CA TYR A 99 4.14 -1.43 15.03
C TYR A 99 3.92 -2.70 14.19
N GLU A 100 3.37 -3.73 14.80
CA GLU A 100 2.97 -4.96 14.13
C GLU A 100 1.54 -5.32 14.54
N THR A 101 0.66 -5.44 13.56
CA THR A 101 -0.69 -5.99 13.73
C THR A 101 -0.72 -7.40 13.14
N ARG A 102 -1.17 -8.38 13.93
CA ARG A 102 -1.36 -9.75 13.45
C ARG A 102 -2.84 -10.05 13.37
N VAL A 103 -3.26 -10.55 12.21
CA VAL A 103 -4.59 -11.10 12.04
C VAL A 103 -4.62 -12.51 12.65
N ASN A 104 -5.69 -12.85 13.37
CA ASN A 104 -5.73 -14.09 14.16
C ASN A 104 -6.04 -15.32 13.28
N PHE A 105 -5.11 -15.66 12.37
CA PHE A 105 -5.11 -16.91 11.62
C PHE A 105 -3.81 -17.67 11.88
N SER A 106 -3.92 -18.98 12.04
CA SER A 106 -2.74 -19.85 12.23
C SER A 106 -2.00 -20.10 10.92
N GLU A 107 -2.73 -20.22 9.81
CA GLU A 107 -2.21 -20.66 8.53
C GLU A 107 -2.72 -19.81 7.37
N ARG A 108 -2.05 -20.00 6.21
CA ARG A 108 -2.37 -19.36 4.95
C ARG A 108 -3.78 -19.68 4.49
N SER A 109 -4.58 -18.65 4.21
CA SER A 109 -5.88 -18.77 3.58
C SER A 109 -6.28 -17.46 2.89
N ASN A 110 -7.15 -17.55 1.88
CA ASN A 110 -7.71 -16.36 1.23
C ASN A 110 -8.44 -15.45 2.23
N LEU A 111 -9.03 -16.03 3.26
CA LEU A 111 -9.71 -15.27 4.31
C LEU A 111 -8.71 -14.50 5.19
N ALA A 112 -7.54 -15.08 5.49
CA ALA A 112 -6.49 -14.38 6.23
C ALA A 112 -5.98 -13.15 5.45
N TYR A 113 -5.73 -13.28 4.15
CA TYR A 113 -5.37 -12.15 3.29
C TYR A 113 -6.48 -11.10 3.19
N LYS A 114 -7.73 -11.54 3.00
CA LYS A 114 -8.89 -10.64 2.98
C LYS A 114 -8.99 -9.82 4.26
N ARG A 115 -8.88 -10.46 5.42
CA ARG A 115 -8.96 -9.77 6.72
C ARG A 115 -7.81 -8.79 6.94
N SER A 116 -6.59 -9.16 6.55
CA SER A 116 -5.45 -8.24 6.63
C SER A 116 -5.61 -7.03 5.70
N MET A 117 -6.09 -7.24 4.49
CA MET A 117 -6.40 -6.20 3.52
C MET A 117 -7.51 -5.27 4.02
N GLU A 118 -8.63 -5.82 4.52
CA GLU A 118 -9.73 -5.05 5.11
C GLU A 118 -9.22 -4.17 6.26
N TRP A 119 -8.43 -4.75 7.17
CA TRP A 119 -7.81 -4.02 8.27
C TRP A 119 -6.95 -2.86 7.79
N LEU A 120 -6.07 -3.11 6.81
CA LEU A 120 -5.21 -2.08 6.21
C LEU A 120 -6.04 -0.94 5.61
N VAL A 121 -7.05 -1.28 4.80
CA VAL A 121 -7.92 -0.28 4.14
C VAL A 121 -8.70 0.55 5.16
N PHE A 122 -9.29 -0.08 6.18
CA PHE A 122 -10.06 0.65 7.20
C PHE A 122 -9.16 1.55 8.05
N LYS A 123 -7.98 1.07 8.43
CA LYS A 123 -7.03 1.80 9.29
C LYS A 123 -6.37 3.00 8.61
N SER A 124 -6.29 2.99 7.28
CA SER A 124 -5.62 4.05 6.52
C SER A 124 -6.52 5.27 6.28
N ASN A 125 -5.93 6.47 6.32
CA ASN A 125 -6.58 7.69 5.84
C ASN A 125 -6.53 7.79 4.31
N MET A 126 -5.45 7.27 3.70
CA MET A 126 -5.25 7.22 2.26
C MET A 126 -4.67 5.88 1.85
N ILE A 127 -5.00 5.43 0.65
CA ILE A 127 -4.43 4.23 0.02
C ILE A 127 -3.55 4.62 -1.16
N LEU A 128 -2.35 4.05 -1.25
CA LEU A 128 -1.63 3.88 -2.51
C LEU A 128 -2.00 2.51 -3.08
N ALA A 129 -2.40 2.46 -4.34
CA ALA A 129 -2.74 1.21 -5.02
C ALA A 129 -1.85 1.02 -6.24
N VAL A 130 -1.04 -0.05 -6.26
CA VAL A 130 -0.21 -0.42 -7.42
C VAL A 130 -0.88 -1.59 -8.12
N TRP A 131 -1.57 -1.28 -9.24
CA TRP A 131 -2.51 -2.21 -9.85
C TRP A 131 -2.62 -2.00 -11.36
N ASP A 132 -2.90 -3.05 -12.12
CA ASP A 132 -2.96 -3.00 -13.59
C ASP A 132 -4.32 -2.56 -14.16
N GLY A 133 -5.30 -2.35 -13.31
CA GLY A 133 -6.62 -1.87 -13.71
C GLY A 133 -7.65 -2.94 -14.01
N ARG A 134 -7.30 -4.25 -13.92
CA ARG A 134 -8.26 -5.32 -14.20
C ARG A 134 -9.22 -5.52 -13.03
N GLU A 135 -10.50 -5.37 -13.29
CA GLU A 135 -11.56 -5.50 -12.29
C GLU A 135 -11.94 -6.97 -12.02
N GLU A 136 -10.93 -7.80 -11.84
CA GLU A 136 -11.02 -9.22 -11.55
C GLU A 136 -9.89 -9.66 -10.62
N GLY A 137 -10.06 -10.74 -9.89
CA GLY A 137 -9.01 -11.26 -9.02
C GLY A 137 -9.52 -12.26 -7.99
N THR A 138 -8.60 -12.73 -7.16
CA THR A 138 -8.88 -13.67 -6.07
C THR A 138 -9.38 -12.95 -4.82
N ILE A 139 -10.06 -13.70 -3.94
CA ILE A 139 -10.44 -13.23 -2.60
C ILE A 139 -9.17 -12.82 -1.83
N GLY A 140 -9.19 -11.61 -1.25
CA GLY A 140 -8.03 -11.01 -0.57
C GLY A 140 -7.00 -10.39 -1.52
N GLY A 141 -7.27 -10.35 -2.83
CA GLY A 141 -6.40 -9.77 -3.84
C GLY A 141 -6.53 -8.26 -4.02
N THR A 142 -5.67 -7.70 -4.86
CA THR A 142 -5.58 -6.25 -5.10
C THR A 142 -6.88 -5.63 -5.59
N TRP A 143 -7.61 -6.30 -6.51
CA TRP A 143 -8.90 -5.80 -6.98
C TRP A 143 -9.94 -5.68 -5.86
N GLU A 144 -10.05 -6.69 -4.99
CA GLU A 144 -11.00 -6.63 -3.87
C GLU A 144 -10.69 -5.46 -2.93
N ALA A 145 -9.41 -5.20 -2.67
CA ALA A 145 -8.96 -4.06 -1.87
C ALA A 145 -9.29 -2.71 -2.52
N VAL A 146 -9.08 -2.58 -3.84
CA VAL A 146 -9.45 -1.39 -4.61
C VAL A 146 -10.97 -1.19 -4.60
N SER A 147 -11.73 -2.26 -4.83
CA SER A 147 -13.20 -2.23 -4.81
C SER A 147 -13.74 -1.81 -3.44
N LEU A 148 -13.20 -2.39 -2.36
CA LEU A 148 -13.52 -1.97 -0.99
C LEU A 148 -13.21 -0.49 -0.76
N SER A 149 -12.02 -0.04 -1.17
CA SER A 149 -11.59 1.36 -1.01
C SER A 149 -12.53 2.33 -1.73
N ARG A 150 -12.96 2.00 -2.95
CA ARG A 150 -13.95 2.78 -3.72
C ARG A 150 -15.32 2.79 -3.01
N ARG A 151 -15.80 1.64 -2.57
CA ARG A 151 -17.11 1.49 -1.91
C ARG A 151 -17.23 2.34 -0.64
N ILE A 152 -16.15 2.41 0.15
CA ILE A 152 -16.10 3.23 1.37
C ILE A 152 -15.57 4.65 1.12
N ARG A 153 -15.43 5.06 -0.15
CA ARG A 153 -14.97 6.39 -0.58
C ARG A 153 -13.61 6.79 0.01
N LYS A 154 -12.69 5.83 0.11
CA LYS A 154 -11.35 6.05 0.62
C LYS A 154 -10.54 6.92 -0.36
N LYS A 155 -9.86 7.94 0.13
CA LYS A 155 -8.88 8.69 -0.67
C LYS A 155 -7.82 7.72 -1.18
N MET A 156 -7.60 7.67 -2.50
CA MET A 156 -6.74 6.67 -3.10
C MET A 156 -5.98 7.22 -4.31
N ILE A 157 -4.69 6.92 -4.36
CA ILE A 157 -3.84 7.15 -5.52
C ILE A 157 -3.56 5.78 -6.15
N HIS A 158 -4.07 5.56 -7.36
CA HIS A 158 -3.85 4.34 -8.12
C HIS A 158 -2.76 4.56 -9.15
N ILE A 159 -1.63 3.91 -8.96
CA ILE A 159 -0.50 3.83 -9.90
C ILE A 159 -0.75 2.61 -10.80
N ASN A 160 -1.08 2.85 -12.07
CA ASN A 160 -1.24 1.77 -13.03
C ASN A 160 0.12 1.22 -13.43
N ASN A 161 0.41 -0.03 -13.06
CA ASN A 161 1.71 -0.67 -13.28
C ASN A 161 1.97 -1.11 -14.74
N LYS A 162 1.01 -0.88 -15.66
CA LYS A 162 1.18 -1.09 -17.11
C LYS A 162 1.35 0.22 -17.87
N SER A 163 0.44 1.18 -17.68
CA SER A 163 0.43 2.44 -18.41
C SER A 163 1.29 3.53 -17.76
N ARG A 164 1.75 3.36 -16.53
CA ARG A 164 2.45 4.35 -15.70
C ARG A 164 1.61 5.60 -15.41
N LYS A 165 0.33 5.60 -15.74
CA LYS A 165 -0.61 6.68 -15.42
C LYS A 165 -1.11 6.55 -13.99
N ILE A 166 -1.51 7.67 -13.43
CA ILE A 166 -2.03 7.73 -12.07
C ILE A 166 -3.48 8.16 -12.12
N ASN A 167 -4.33 7.45 -11.38
CA ASN A 167 -5.70 7.84 -11.13
C ASN A 167 -5.82 8.27 -9.66
N TYR A 168 -6.48 9.40 -9.43
CA TYR A 168 -6.65 9.95 -8.10
C TYR A 168 -8.12 9.99 -7.72
N TYR A 169 -8.47 9.31 -6.64
CA TYR A 169 -9.81 9.23 -6.05
C TYR A 169 -9.85 10.04 -4.76
N PHE A 170 -10.82 10.93 -4.63
CA PHE A 170 -10.95 11.81 -3.46
C PHE A 170 -12.41 12.23 -3.25
N CYS A 171 -12.71 12.73 -2.05
CA CYS A 171 -14.01 13.35 -1.77
C CYS A 171 -13.92 14.86 -1.98
N LYS A 172 -14.94 15.41 -2.64
CA LYS A 172 -15.19 16.86 -2.73
C LYS A 172 -16.59 17.12 -2.20
N GLY A 173 -16.67 17.62 -0.97
CA GLY A 173 -17.94 17.63 -0.25
C GLY A 173 -18.48 16.21 -0.08
N ASN A 174 -19.72 15.98 -0.52
CA ASN A 174 -20.38 14.67 -0.46
C ASN A 174 -20.14 13.78 -1.69
N GLU A 175 -19.41 14.28 -2.70
CA GLU A 175 -19.14 13.52 -3.93
C GLU A 175 -17.79 12.82 -3.88
N TYR A 176 -17.74 11.59 -4.42
CA TYR A 176 -16.51 10.85 -4.59
C TYR A 176 -16.06 10.96 -6.04
N GLU A 177 -15.01 11.72 -6.27
CA GLU A 177 -14.50 12.08 -7.59
C GLU A 177 -13.31 11.21 -8.01
N LEU A 178 -13.14 11.08 -9.31
CA LEU A 178 -12.02 10.42 -9.96
C LEU A 178 -11.39 11.35 -10.98
N ARG A 179 -10.10 11.66 -10.81
CA ARG A 179 -9.24 12.24 -11.86
C ARG A 179 -8.38 11.14 -12.46
N LYS A 180 -8.48 10.98 -13.79
CA LYS A 180 -7.80 9.90 -14.52
C LYS A 180 -6.51 10.37 -15.19
N GLU A 181 -5.61 9.43 -15.40
CA GLU A 181 -4.42 9.57 -16.25
C GLU A 181 -3.52 10.76 -15.94
N LEU A 182 -3.41 11.12 -14.68
CA LEU A 182 -2.56 12.21 -14.21
C LEU A 182 -1.07 11.83 -14.30
N SER A 183 -0.22 12.83 -14.48
CA SER A 183 1.21 12.70 -14.19
C SER A 183 1.46 12.73 -12.67
N LEU A 184 2.66 12.31 -12.26
CA LEU A 184 3.04 12.37 -10.84
C LEU A 184 2.98 13.80 -10.28
N GLU A 185 3.47 14.78 -11.06
CA GLU A 185 3.49 16.20 -10.69
C GLU A 185 2.06 16.77 -10.54
N GLN A 186 1.13 16.32 -11.40
CA GLN A 186 -0.27 16.72 -11.27
C GLN A 186 -0.90 16.16 -10.01
N VAL A 187 -0.58 14.92 -9.63
CA VAL A 187 -1.07 14.33 -8.37
C VAL A 187 -0.50 15.06 -7.16
N ILE A 188 0.81 15.34 -7.17
CA ILE A 188 1.48 16.06 -6.08
C ILE A 188 0.82 17.42 -5.82
N LYS A 189 0.44 18.16 -6.87
CA LYS A 189 -0.29 19.43 -6.72
C LYS A 189 -1.66 19.30 -6.04
N HIS A 190 -2.21 18.09 -5.97
CA HIS A 190 -3.52 17.81 -5.36
C HIS A 190 -3.43 17.14 -3.98
N LEU A 191 -2.22 16.81 -3.52
CA LEU A 191 -2.00 16.28 -2.17
C LEU A 191 -2.11 17.37 -1.11
#